data_3b3489f8e27a7df1067dd0b3cf4260fe
#
_entry.id   3b3489f8e27a7df1067dd0b3cf4260fe
#
_cell.length_a   1.000
_cell.length_b   1.000
_cell.length_c   1.000
_cell.angle_alpha   90.00
_cell.angle_beta   90.00
_cell.angle_gamma   90.00
#
_symmetry.space_group_name_H-M   'P 1'
#
loop_
_entity.id
_entity.type
_entity.pdbx_description
1 polymer ?
#
loop_
_entity_poly.entity_id
_entity_poly.type
_entity_poly.pdbx_seq_one_letter_code
_entity_poly.pdbx_strand_id
1 'polypeptide(L)'
;KNKPDKKLKLKLILRITDVLMAKGQSDQALQFLDREMKRYSIPAIEQKKILVHFLSDDPDSTLKKVQSTFLTMNPIDPSFNDLMELKNILTQYYENEPNSKEAFSHFIKAEWYLRQRKIGDAIRELDFLVQLDSSSTIVPLANLRQGLLHYQLKDFDKALSLALSLDGSPLADRGIILAGQIYESKLLDPEKALEQYMRILDEFPTSIFSEPIRYHIRSLQNTES
;
A
#
# COMPACT_ATOMS: atom_id res chain seq x y z
N LYS A 1 3.33 -30.45 29.92
CA LYS A 1 2.58 -29.39 29.18
C LYS A 1 3.52 -28.82 28.12
N ASN A 2 3.31 -29.20 26.84
CA ASN A 2 4.09 -28.65 25.73
C ASN A 2 3.92 -27.13 25.68
N LYS A 3 5.01 -26.36 25.87
CA LYS A 3 4.99 -24.92 25.63
C LYS A 3 4.71 -24.72 24.14
N PRO A 4 3.68 -23.95 23.74
CA PRO A 4 3.42 -23.67 22.33
C PRO A 4 4.68 -23.04 21.71
N ASP A 5 4.99 -23.48 20.49
CA ASP A 5 6.12 -22.99 19.71
C ASP A 5 6.07 -21.46 19.60
N LYS A 6 7.24 -20.80 19.76
CA LYS A 6 7.35 -19.33 19.65
C LYS A 6 6.78 -18.81 18.34
N LYS A 7 6.97 -19.56 17.24
CA LYS A 7 6.45 -19.23 15.91
C LYS A 7 4.91 -19.24 15.89
N LEU A 8 4.30 -20.26 16.51
CA LEU A 8 2.83 -20.35 16.61
C LEU A 8 2.26 -19.21 17.46
N LYS A 9 2.93 -18.87 18.58
CA LYS A 9 2.51 -17.75 19.44
C LYS A 9 2.56 -16.43 18.69
N LEU A 10 3.66 -16.14 17.99
CA LEU A 10 3.76 -14.94 17.17
C LEU A 10 2.64 -14.87 16.13
N LYS A 11 2.40 -15.96 15.40
CA LYS A 11 1.32 -16.01 14.42
C LYS A 11 -0.05 -15.71 15.04
N LEU A 12 -0.32 -16.22 16.25
CA LEU A 12 -1.57 -15.94 16.97
C LEU A 12 -1.67 -14.48 17.40
N ILE A 13 -0.58 -13.90 17.94
CA ILE A 13 -0.55 -12.47 18.32
C ILE A 13 -0.86 -11.58 17.13
N LEU A 14 -0.17 -11.77 16.01
CA LEU A 14 -0.40 -11.00 14.80
C LEU A 14 -1.83 -11.17 14.29
N ARG A 15 -2.35 -12.39 14.29
CA ARG A 15 -3.73 -12.66 13.83
C ARG A 15 -4.80 -12.05 14.74
N ILE A 16 -4.64 -12.10 16.06
CA ILE A 16 -5.55 -11.42 17.00
C ILE A 16 -5.55 -9.91 16.74
N THR A 17 -4.36 -9.32 16.54
CA THR A 17 -4.24 -7.90 16.18
C THR A 17 -4.98 -7.59 14.89
N ASP A 18 -4.83 -8.41 13.83
CA ASP A 18 -5.55 -8.23 12.57
C ASP A 18 -7.08 -8.28 12.76
N VAL A 19 -7.56 -9.18 13.61
CA VAL A 19 -9.01 -9.26 13.92
C VAL A 19 -9.50 -8.01 14.66
N LEU A 20 -8.72 -7.50 15.62
CA LEU A 20 -9.07 -6.26 16.33
C LEU A 20 -9.09 -5.06 15.36
N MET A 21 -8.10 -4.98 14.47
CA MET A 21 -8.04 -3.96 13.43
C MET A 21 -9.25 -4.06 12.48
N ALA A 22 -9.60 -5.26 12.04
CA ALA A 22 -10.76 -5.49 11.18
C ALA A 22 -12.10 -5.12 11.84
N LYS A 23 -12.15 -5.12 13.18
CA LYS A 23 -13.31 -4.66 13.96
C LYS A 23 -13.30 -3.16 14.25
N GLY A 24 -12.28 -2.42 13.82
CA GLY A 24 -12.15 -1.00 14.14
C GLY A 24 -11.70 -0.72 15.57
N GLN A 25 -11.06 -1.69 16.24
CA GLN A 25 -10.68 -1.63 17.68
C GLN A 25 -9.17 -1.37 17.85
N SER A 26 -8.68 -0.21 17.37
CA SER A 26 -7.25 0.16 17.41
C SER A 26 -6.70 0.21 18.83
N ASP A 27 -7.42 0.83 19.78
CA ASP A 27 -6.97 0.94 21.17
C ASP A 27 -6.80 -0.42 21.83
N GLN A 28 -7.73 -1.35 21.57
CA GLN A 28 -7.63 -2.71 22.10
C GLN A 28 -6.46 -3.48 21.45
N ALA A 29 -6.20 -3.22 20.16
CA ALA A 29 -5.05 -3.79 19.47
C ALA A 29 -3.73 -3.29 20.08
N LEU A 30 -3.61 -1.99 20.35
CA LEU A 30 -2.43 -1.39 21.02
C LEU A 30 -2.22 -1.96 22.43
N GLN A 31 -3.26 -1.97 23.26
CA GLN A 31 -3.21 -2.54 24.61
C GLN A 31 -2.83 -4.03 24.60
N PHE A 32 -3.35 -4.78 23.64
CA PHE A 32 -3.01 -6.19 23.47
C PHE A 32 -1.54 -6.35 23.09
N LEU A 33 -1.04 -5.60 22.12
CA LEU A 33 0.36 -5.65 21.71
C LEU A 33 1.31 -5.23 22.84
N ASP A 34 0.99 -4.18 23.61
CA ASP A 34 1.78 -3.75 24.76
C ASP A 34 1.93 -4.84 25.83
N ARG A 35 0.84 -5.56 26.09
CA ARG A 35 0.87 -6.69 27.02
C ARG A 35 1.74 -7.83 26.50
N GLU A 36 1.64 -8.13 25.20
CA GLU A 36 2.42 -9.22 24.62
C GLU A 36 3.91 -8.84 24.45
N MET A 37 4.24 -7.57 24.20
CA MET A 37 5.63 -7.08 24.16
C MET A 37 6.33 -7.22 25.54
N LYS A 38 5.61 -6.98 26.64
CA LYS A 38 6.14 -7.20 28.00
C LYS A 38 6.45 -8.69 28.29
N ARG A 39 5.79 -9.61 27.58
CA ARG A 39 5.96 -11.07 27.73
C ARG A 39 6.98 -11.64 26.77
N TYR A 40 7.07 -11.05 25.58
CA TYR A 40 7.85 -11.58 24.47
C TYR A 40 8.60 -10.44 23.78
N SER A 41 9.93 -10.45 23.90
CA SER A 41 10.78 -9.53 23.13
C SER A 41 10.94 -10.06 21.70
N ILE A 42 9.92 -9.82 20.86
CA ILE A 42 9.88 -10.25 19.46
C ILE A 42 9.71 -9.00 18.59
N PRO A 43 10.68 -8.65 17.71
CA PRO A 43 10.63 -7.44 16.87
C PRO A 43 9.34 -7.30 16.06
N ALA A 44 8.82 -8.39 15.49
CA ALA A 44 7.60 -8.38 14.70
C ALA A 44 6.35 -7.88 15.45
N ILE A 45 6.33 -7.96 16.79
CA ILE A 45 5.23 -7.40 17.60
C ILE A 45 5.34 -5.87 17.64
N GLU A 46 6.55 -5.33 17.77
CA GLU A 46 6.80 -3.89 17.73
C GLU A 46 6.46 -3.31 16.34
N GLN A 47 6.90 -3.96 15.29
CA GLN A 47 6.57 -3.58 13.91
C GLN A 47 5.06 -3.54 13.69
N LYS A 48 4.34 -4.55 14.19
CA LYS A 48 2.88 -4.56 14.13
C LYS A 48 2.25 -3.40 14.90
N LYS A 49 2.82 -3.04 16.05
CA LYS A 49 2.38 -1.89 16.84
C LYS A 49 2.60 -0.57 16.10
N ILE A 50 3.71 -0.42 15.39
CA ILE A 50 3.98 0.76 14.53
C ILE A 50 2.87 0.92 13.48
N LEU A 51 2.50 -0.16 12.79
CA LEU A 51 1.41 -0.13 11.81
C LEU A 51 0.06 0.27 12.46
N VAL A 52 -0.24 -0.24 13.67
CA VAL A 52 -1.48 0.14 14.37
C VAL A 52 -1.47 1.62 14.75
N HIS A 53 -0.33 2.18 15.19
CA HIS A 53 -0.20 3.62 15.46
C HIS A 53 -0.44 4.45 14.21
N PHE A 54 0.16 4.08 13.08
CA PHE A 54 -0.07 4.74 11.80
C PHE A 54 -1.56 4.80 11.45
N LEU A 55 -2.23 3.66 11.51
CA LEU A 55 -3.65 3.54 11.19
C LEU A 55 -4.59 4.18 12.23
N SER A 56 -4.07 4.59 13.39
CA SER A 56 -4.81 5.33 14.42
C SER A 56 -4.68 6.85 14.28
N ASP A 57 -4.21 7.33 13.12
CA ASP A 57 -4.01 8.75 12.80
C ASP A 57 -2.99 9.45 13.71
N ASP A 58 -1.88 8.76 14.00
CA ASP A 58 -0.74 9.30 14.77
C ASP A 58 0.56 9.21 13.94
N PRO A 59 0.66 9.99 12.85
CA PRO A 59 1.82 9.94 11.96
C PRO A 59 3.11 10.45 12.62
N ASP A 60 3.06 11.45 13.52
CA ASP A 60 4.23 11.99 14.20
C ASP A 60 4.92 10.94 15.09
N SER A 61 4.15 10.26 15.95
CA SER A 61 4.68 9.16 16.77
C SER A 61 5.11 7.98 15.92
N THR A 62 4.38 7.70 14.83
CA THR A 62 4.72 6.61 13.92
C THR A 62 6.05 6.87 13.23
N LEU A 63 6.29 8.07 12.72
CA LEU A 63 7.55 8.43 12.05
C LEU A 63 8.75 8.29 13.01
N LYS A 64 8.64 8.81 14.23
CA LYS A 64 9.67 8.67 15.26
C LYS A 64 9.98 7.20 15.58
N LYS A 65 8.95 6.36 15.72
CA LYS A 65 9.12 4.92 15.99
C LYS A 65 9.75 4.19 14.82
N VAL A 66 9.31 4.47 13.60
CA VAL A 66 9.90 3.89 12.39
C VAL A 66 11.37 4.26 12.29
N GLN A 67 11.72 5.54 12.43
CA GLN A 67 13.10 6.01 12.36
C GLN A 67 13.98 5.33 13.42
N SER A 68 13.51 5.24 14.69
CA SER A 68 14.27 4.56 15.75
C SER A 68 14.42 3.05 15.50
N THR A 69 13.41 2.40 14.94
CA THR A 69 13.46 0.97 14.63
C THR A 69 14.51 0.66 13.55
N PHE A 70 14.66 1.51 12.54
CA PHE A 70 15.66 1.33 11.49
C PHE A 70 17.11 1.39 11.99
N LEU A 71 17.38 2.06 13.13
CA LEU A 71 18.73 2.12 13.70
C LEU A 71 19.25 0.75 14.17
N THR A 72 18.35 -0.17 14.48
CA THR A 72 18.68 -1.49 15.04
C THR A 72 18.16 -2.67 14.21
N MET A 73 17.38 -2.39 13.17
CA MET A 73 16.74 -3.42 12.35
C MET A 73 17.73 -4.06 11.36
N ASN A 74 17.64 -5.39 11.25
CA ASN A 74 18.41 -6.11 10.23
C ASN A 74 17.70 -6.00 8.86
N PRO A 75 18.40 -5.64 7.77
CA PRO A 75 17.81 -5.60 6.42
C PRO A 75 17.22 -6.94 5.91
N ILE A 76 17.62 -8.07 6.52
CA ILE A 76 17.08 -9.40 6.18
C ILE A 76 15.73 -9.66 6.86
N ASP A 77 15.30 -8.80 7.80
CA ASP A 77 14.01 -8.96 8.47
C ASP A 77 12.86 -8.90 7.45
N PRO A 78 11.92 -9.86 7.47
CA PRO A 78 10.80 -9.91 6.53
C PRO A 78 9.96 -8.62 6.46
N SER A 79 9.92 -7.85 7.55
CA SER A 79 9.15 -6.59 7.61
C SER A 79 9.98 -5.36 7.24
N PHE A 80 11.24 -5.52 6.86
CA PHE A 80 12.11 -4.38 6.52
C PHE A 80 11.53 -3.53 5.39
N ASN A 81 11.10 -4.19 4.31
CA ASN A 81 10.52 -3.51 3.15
C ASN A 81 9.20 -2.80 3.49
N ASP A 82 8.33 -3.44 4.29
CA ASP A 82 7.05 -2.84 4.70
C ASP A 82 7.27 -1.57 5.55
N LEU A 83 8.22 -1.61 6.48
CA LEU A 83 8.56 -0.44 7.29
C LEU A 83 9.29 0.63 6.47
N MET A 84 10.10 0.24 5.49
CA MET A 84 10.76 1.18 4.58
C MET A 84 9.71 1.90 3.72
N GLU A 85 8.74 1.18 3.17
CA GLU A 85 7.61 1.79 2.45
C GLU A 85 6.83 2.76 3.33
N LEU A 86 6.49 2.36 4.56
CA LEU A 86 5.80 3.22 5.52
C LEU A 86 6.62 4.48 5.86
N LYS A 87 7.94 4.34 6.07
CA LYS A 87 8.84 5.47 6.29
C LYS A 87 8.83 6.42 5.11
N ASN A 88 8.95 5.89 3.89
CA ASN A 88 8.97 6.72 2.68
C ASN A 88 7.64 7.48 2.50
N ILE A 89 6.50 6.82 2.72
CA ILE A 89 5.18 7.45 2.69
C ILE A 89 5.10 8.60 3.72
N LEU A 90 5.48 8.34 4.96
CA LEU A 90 5.45 9.35 6.03
C LEU A 90 6.41 10.52 5.74
N THR A 91 7.63 10.24 5.28
CA THR A 91 8.60 11.30 4.98
C THR A 91 8.16 12.12 3.77
N GLN A 92 7.75 11.46 2.69
CA GLN A 92 7.41 12.15 1.44
C GLN A 92 6.12 12.96 1.55
N TYR A 93 5.06 12.40 2.11
CA TYR A 93 3.72 12.97 2.03
C TYR A 93 3.24 13.62 3.34
N TYR A 94 3.97 13.47 4.45
CA TYR A 94 3.61 14.07 5.72
C TYR A 94 4.68 15.04 6.23
N GLU A 95 5.95 14.59 6.34
CA GLU A 95 7.03 15.40 6.88
C GLU A 95 7.43 16.53 5.91
N ASN A 96 7.59 16.20 4.63
CA ASN A 96 7.99 17.16 3.58
C ASN A 96 6.83 18.01 3.05
N GLU A 97 5.59 17.69 3.40
CA GLU A 97 4.36 18.35 2.92
C GLU A 97 3.52 18.89 4.09
N PRO A 98 4.03 19.87 4.87
CA PRO A 98 3.35 20.32 6.09
C PRO A 98 1.97 20.94 5.84
N ASN A 99 1.71 21.45 4.63
CA ASN A 99 0.44 22.07 4.24
C ASN A 99 -0.62 21.02 3.84
N SER A 100 -0.21 19.76 3.55
CA SER A 100 -1.09 18.69 3.10
C SER A 100 -1.41 17.66 4.19
N LYS A 101 -1.21 18.00 5.47
CA LYS A 101 -1.43 17.10 6.61
C LYS A 101 -2.87 16.60 6.71
N GLU A 102 -3.85 17.45 6.37
CA GLU A 102 -5.26 17.08 6.37
C GLU A 102 -5.55 16.07 5.25
N ALA A 103 -5.01 16.29 4.04
CA ALA A 103 -5.10 15.34 2.94
C ALA A 103 -4.46 13.99 3.33
N PHE A 104 -3.31 14.02 4.01
CA PHE A 104 -2.67 12.80 4.51
C PHE A 104 -3.50 12.07 5.57
N SER A 105 -4.23 12.79 6.45
CA SER A 105 -5.16 12.18 7.41
C SER A 105 -6.29 11.41 6.69
N HIS A 106 -6.83 11.95 5.60
CA HIS A 106 -7.81 11.22 4.78
C HIS A 106 -7.21 9.96 4.14
N PHE A 107 -5.95 9.99 3.73
CA PHE A 107 -5.25 8.79 3.26
C PHE A 107 -5.14 7.72 4.35
N ILE A 108 -4.75 8.10 5.58
CA ILE A 108 -4.71 7.17 6.73
C ILE A 108 -6.10 6.58 7.01
N LYS A 109 -7.16 7.40 7.01
CA LYS A 109 -8.54 6.93 7.20
C LYS A 109 -8.96 5.93 6.14
N ALA A 110 -8.60 6.18 4.87
CA ALA A 110 -8.85 5.22 3.80
C ALA A 110 -8.16 3.88 4.06
N GLU A 111 -6.86 3.88 4.39
CA GLU A 111 -6.12 2.67 4.76
C GLU A 111 -6.74 1.96 5.98
N TRP A 112 -7.25 2.71 6.95
CA TRP A 112 -7.97 2.17 8.09
C TRP A 112 -9.28 1.48 7.70
N TYR A 113 -10.08 2.10 6.81
CA TYR A 113 -11.30 1.47 6.29
C TYR A 113 -11.02 0.22 5.48
N LEU A 114 -9.92 0.18 4.72
CA LEU A 114 -9.49 -1.03 4.00
C LEU A 114 -9.21 -2.20 4.94
N ARG A 115 -8.59 -1.96 6.11
CA ARG A 115 -8.41 -3.00 7.14
C ARG A 115 -9.73 -3.55 7.67
N GLN A 116 -10.78 -2.73 7.67
CA GLN A 116 -12.14 -3.11 8.05
C GLN A 116 -12.96 -3.70 6.89
N ARG A 117 -12.39 -3.82 5.69
CA ARG A 117 -13.08 -4.24 4.46
C ARG A 117 -14.22 -3.31 4.04
N LYS A 118 -14.19 -2.07 4.45
CA LYS A 118 -15.14 -1.01 4.11
C LYS A 118 -14.66 -0.26 2.87
N ILE A 119 -14.68 -0.94 1.71
CA ILE A 119 -14.10 -0.42 0.46
C ILE A 119 -14.77 0.90 0.04
N GLY A 120 -16.09 1.00 0.14
CA GLY A 120 -16.81 2.24 -0.22
C GLY A 120 -16.44 3.42 0.67
N ASP A 121 -16.24 3.20 1.98
CA ASP A 121 -15.77 4.24 2.90
C ASP A 121 -14.33 4.68 2.56
N ALA A 122 -13.48 3.72 2.23
CA ALA A 122 -12.11 4.02 1.82
C ALA A 122 -12.05 4.85 0.54
N ILE A 123 -12.85 4.52 -0.47
CA ILE A 123 -12.94 5.31 -1.71
C ILE A 123 -13.40 6.74 -1.40
N ARG A 124 -14.42 6.93 -0.54
CA ARG A 124 -14.88 8.28 -0.17
C ARG A 124 -13.80 9.13 0.50
N GLU A 125 -13.00 8.53 1.39
CA GLU A 125 -11.88 9.25 2.01
C GLU A 125 -10.81 9.66 0.97
N LEU A 126 -10.52 8.80 0.00
CA LEU A 126 -9.59 9.13 -1.09
C LEU A 126 -10.19 10.21 -2.02
N ASP A 127 -11.51 10.21 -2.28
CA ASP A 127 -12.17 11.28 -3.01
C ASP A 127 -12.08 12.61 -2.27
N PHE A 128 -12.31 12.64 -0.95
CA PHE A 128 -12.14 13.83 -0.13
C PHE A 128 -10.71 14.36 -0.17
N LEU A 129 -9.71 13.47 -0.09
CA LEU A 129 -8.30 13.86 -0.22
C LEU A 129 -8.05 14.62 -1.53
N VAL A 130 -8.48 14.07 -2.66
CA VAL A 130 -8.26 14.66 -3.99
C VAL A 130 -9.01 15.99 -4.15
N GLN A 131 -10.21 16.10 -3.58
CA GLN A 131 -11.01 17.34 -3.62
C GLN A 131 -10.43 18.44 -2.72
N LEU A 132 -9.87 18.06 -1.57
CA LEU A 132 -9.31 18.97 -0.58
C LEU A 132 -8.07 19.69 -1.12
N ASP A 133 -7.18 18.95 -1.77
CA ASP A 133 -5.94 19.47 -2.34
C ASP A 133 -5.51 18.66 -3.57
N SER A 134 -6.05 19.04 -4.74
CA SER A 134 -5.73 18.37 -6.00
C SER A 134 -4.27 18.54 -6.44
N SER A 135 -3.53 19.46 -5.84
CA SER A 135 -2.12 19.74 -6.14
C SER A 135 -1.15 19.00 -5.21
N SER A 136 -1.66 18.37 -4.16
CA SER A 136 -0.84 17.64 -3.19
C SER A 136 -0.10 16.46 -3.84
N THR A 137 1.15 16.29 -3.44
CA THR A 137 2.02 15.21 -3.95
C THR A 137 1.51 13.81 -3.60
N ILE A 138 0.56 13.68 -2.65
CA ILE A 138 -0.08 12.40 -2.32
C ILE A 138 -1.20 12.00 -3.31
N VAL A 139 -1.70 12.92 -4.13
CA VAL A 139 -2.82 12.66 -5.06
C VAL A 139 -2.54 11.49 -6.01
N PRO A 140 -1.35 11.36 -6.65
CA PRO A 140 -1.05 10.19 -7.46
C PRO A 140 -1.16 8.86 -6.68
N LEU A 141 -0.75 8.84 -5.41
CA LEU A 141 -0.88 7.65 -4.57
C LEU A 141 -2.35 7.33 -4.26
N ALA A 142 -3.15 8.37 -4.00
CA ALA A 142 -4.60 8.23 -3.79
C ALA A 142 -5.30 7.68 -5.06
N ASN A 143 -4.97 8.23 -6.24
CA ASN A 143 -5.51 7.76 -7.51
C ASN A 143 -5.11 6.31 -7.81
N LEU A 144 -3.86 5.92 -7.54
CA LEU A 144 -3.43 4.53 -7.68
C LEU A 144 -4.23 3.60 -6.74
N ARG A 145 -4.41 4.00 -5.48
CA ARG A 145 -5.24 3.23 -4.52
C ARG A 145 -6.67 3.09 -5.00
N GLN A 146 -7.30 4.18 -5.45
CA GLN A 146 -8.65 4.14 -6.01
C GLN A 146 -8.74 3.25 -7.25
N GLY A 147 -7.78 3.36 -8.17
CA GLY A 147 -7.71 2.50 -9.37
C GLY A 147 -7.71 1.01 -9.02
N LEU A 148 -6.90 0.61 -8.04
CA LEU A 148 -6.85 -0.78 -7.55
C LEU A 148 -8.16 -1.20 -6.87
N LEU A 149 -8.83 -0.30 -6.13
CA LEU A 149 -10.11 -0.59 -5.49
C LEU A 149 -11.24 -0.74 -6.51
N HIS A 150 -11.31 0.15 -7.50
CA HIS A 150 -12.28 0.03 -8.60
C HIS A 150 -12.03 -1.24 -9.43
N TYR A 151 -10.76 -1.61 -9.67
CA TYR A 151 -10.44 -2.89 -10.29
C TYR A 151 -10.98 -4.08 -9.48
N GLN A 152 -10.80 -4.06 -8.15
CA GLN A 152 -11.33 -5.10 -7.26
C GLN A 152 -12.87 -5.15 -7.26
N LEU A 153 -13.53 -4.00 -7.40
CA LEU A 153 -14.99 -3.89 -7.52
C LEU A 153 -15.50 -4.21 -8.94
N LYS A 154 -14.61 -4.53 -9.88
CA LYS A 154 -14.90 -4.80 -11.30
C LYS A 154 -15.44 -3.59 -12.06
N ASP A 155 -15.21 -2.39 -11.56
CA ASP A 155 -15.46 -1.12 -12.25
C ASP A 155 -14.21 -0.77 -13.07
N PHE A 156 -14.05 -1.47 -14.20
CA PHE A 156 -12.82 -1.41 -14.99
C PHE A 156 -12.66 -0.09 -15.72
N ASP A 157 -13.72 0.58 -16.10
CA ASP A 157 -13.67 1.88 -16.77
C ASP A 157 -13.10 2.94 -15.83
N LYS A 158 -13.58 2.98 -14.58
CA LYS A 158 -13.06 3.89 -13.56
C LYS A 158 -11.63 3.54 -13.17
N ALA A 159 -11.32 2.25 -13.01
CA ALA A 159 -9.98 1.78 -12.72
C ALA A 159 -8.99 2.20 -13.82
N LEU A 160 -9.36 2.04 -15.10
CA LEU A 160 -8.56 2.45 -16.24
C LEU A 160 -8.35 3.97 -16.30
N SER A 161 -9.42 4.74 -16.11
CA SER A 161 -9.33 6.20 -16.07
C SER A 161 -8.36 6.69 -15.00
N LEU A 162 -8.43 6.11 -13.79
CA LEU A 162 -7.52 6.43 -12.69
C LEU A 162 -6.07 5.99 -12.97
N ALA A 163 -5.89 4.81 -13.59
CA ALA A 163 -4.57 4.32 -13.97
C ALA A 163 -3.90 5.26 -14.99
N LEU A 164 -4.64 5.69 -16.01
CA LEU A 164 -4.16 6.63 -17.03
C LEU A 164 -3.90 8.04 -16.48
N SER A 165 -4.64 8.47 -15.45
CA SER A 165 -4.41 9.77 -14.79
C SER A 165 -3.08 9.87 -14.06
N LEU A 166 -2.37 8.75 -13.87
CA LEU A 166 -1.03 8.72 -13.26
C LEU A 166 0.09 9.11 -14.22
N ASP A 167 -0.22 9.30 -15.50
CA ASP A 167 0.78 9.67 -16.49
C ASP A 167 1.49 10.97 -16.09
N GLY A 168 2.81 11.03 -16.27
CA GLY A 168 3.64 12.15 -15.83
C GLY A 168 3.88 12.25 -14.31
N SER A 169 3.29 11.39 -13.49
CA SER A 169 3.53 11.35 -12.05
C SER A 169 4.69 10.39 -11.67
N PRO A 170 5.21 10.46 -10.44
CA PRO A 170 6.20 9.48 -9.94
C PRO A 170 5.70 8.04 -9.89
N LEU A 171 4.39 7.81 -10.08
CA LEU A 171 3.77 6.48 -10.08
C LEU A 171 3.26 6.08 -11.48
N ALA A 172 3.71 6.75 -12.53
CA ALA A 172 3.27 6.50 -13.90
C ALA A 172 3.52 5.04 -14.32
N ASP A 173 4.67 4.46 -13.98
CA ASP A 173 4.97 3.06 -14.26
C ASP A 173 3.92 2.10 -13.66
N ARG A 174 3.43 2.35 -12.46
CA ARG A 174 2.37 1.55 -11.82
C ARG A 174 1.02 1.76 -12.48
N GLY A 175 0.72 2.98 -12.92
CA GLY A 175 -0.48 3.29 -13.71
C GLY A 175 -0.48 2.55 -15.04
N ILE A 176 0.61 2.60 -15.77
CA ILE A 176 0.79 1.91 -17.05
C ILE A 176 0.60 0.39 -16.89
N ILE A 177 1.19 -0.22 -15.85
CA ILE A 177 1.01 -1.65 -15.56
C ILE A 177 -0.45 -1.98 -15.29
N LEU A 178 -1.13 -1.19 -14.46
CA LEU A 178 -2.56 -1.41 -14.16
C LEU A 178 -3.41 -1.26 -15.42
N ALA A 179 -3.17 -0.25 -16.26
CA ALA A 179 -3.86 -0.05 -17.51
C ALA A 179 -3.64 -1.23 -18.47
N GLY A 180 -2.40 -1.69 -18.65
CA GLY A 180 -2.07 -2.85 -19.47
C GLY A 180 -2.80 -4.12 -19.02
N GLN A 181 -2.82 -4.39 -17.70
CA GLN A 181 -3.54 -5.53 -17.13
C GLN A 181 -5.06 -5.44 -17.35
N ILE A 182 -5.64 -4.23 -17.30
CA ILE A 182 -7.07 -4.02 -17.57
C ILE A 182 -7.36 -4.29 -19.06
N TYR A 183 -6.59 -3.72 -19.96
CA TYR A 183 -6.75 -3.95 -21.40
C TYR A 183 -6.63 -5.44 -21.74
N GLU A 184 -5.59 -6.12 -21.25
CA GLU A 184 -5.35 -7.53 -21.57
C GLU A 184 -6.46 -8.44 -21.02
N SER A 185 -6.75 -8.35 -19.72
CA SER A 185 -7.53 -9.38 -19.02
C SER A 185 -9.00 -9.06 -18.86
N LYS A 186 -9.41 -7.80 -19.01
CA LYS A 186 -10.78 -7.35 -18.76
C LYS A 186 -11.48 -6.79 -19.99
N LEU A 187 -10.78 -5.97 -20.77
CA LEU A 187 -11.29 -5.39 -22.00
C LEU A 187 -10.98 -6.25 -23.23
N LEU A 188 -10.09 -7.24 -23.08
CA LEU A 188 -9.66 -8.17 -24.12
C LEU A 188 -9.14 -7.42 -25.36
N ASP A 189 -8.38 -6.35 -25.13
CA ASP A 189 -7.73 -5.52 -26.13
C ASP A 189 -6.19 -5.74 -26.05
N PRO A 190 -5.65 -6.78 -26.69
CA PRO A 190 -4.24 -7.12 -26.60
C PRO A 190 -3.33 -6.06 -27.24
N GLU A 191 -3.82 -5.33 -28.25
CA GLU A 191 -3.05 -4.28 -28.92
C GLU A 191 -2.75 -3.14 -27.95
N LYS A 192 -3.79 -2.62 -27.27
CA LYS A 192 -3.60 -1.59 -26.25
C LYS A 192 -2.83 -2.10 -25.01
N ALA A 193 -3.02 -3.36 -24.63
CA ALA A 193 -2.23 -3.94 -23.56
C ALA A 193 -0.74 -3.94 -23.91
N LEU A 194 -0.39 -4.39 -25.12
CA LEU A 194 0.98 -4.41 -25.60
C LEU A 194 1.56 -2.99 -25.69
N GLU A 195 0.79 -2.01 -26.18
CA GLU A 195 1.19 -0.60 -26.21
C GLU A 195 1.58 -0.11 -24.81
N GLN A 196 0.75 -0.35 -23.78
CA GLN A 196 1.07 0.04 -22.41
C GLN A 196 2.33 -0.69 -21.90
N TYR A 197 2.46 -1.97 -22.16
CA TYR A 197 3.63 -2.73 -21.70
C TYR A 197 4.93 -2.28 -22.40
N MET A 198 4.89 -1.91 -23.65
CA MET A 198 6.05 -1.35 -24.37
C MET A 198 6.48 -0.02 -23.75
N ARG A 199 5.55 0.85 -23.34
CA ARG A 199 5.86 2.11 -22.66
C ARG A 199 6.71 1.89 -21.40
N ILE A 200 6.51 0.78 -20.65
CA ILE A 200 7.36 0.47 -19.47
C ILE A 200 8.81 0.29 -19.89
N LEU A 201 9.07 -0.39 -21.01
CA LEU A 201 10.44 -0.64 -21.50
C LEU A 201 11.10 0.63 -22.03
N ASP A 202 10.33 1.50 -22.67
CA ASP A 202 10.80 2.72 -23.33
C ASP A 202 10.94 3.90 -22.36
N GLU A 203 9.92 4.15 -21.53
CA GLU A 203 9.85 5.32 -20.65
C GLU A 203 10.43 5.04 -19.24
N PHE A 204 10.38 3.79 -18.77
CA PHE A 204 10.76 3.40 -17.39
C PHE A 204 11.74 2.21 -17.36
N PRO A 205 12.88 2.26 -18.07
CA PRO A 205 13.79 1.10 -18.19
C PRO A 205 14.38 0.65 -16.84
N THR A 206 14.41 1.51 -15.83
CA THR A 206 14.91 1.22 -14.47
C THR A 206 13.80 0.82 -13.49
N SER A 207 12.53 0.78 -13.93
CA SER A 207 11.43 0.30 -13.09
C SER A 207 11.60 -1.18 -12.74
N ILE A 208 11.16 -1.56 -11.55
CA ILE A 208 11.13 -2.96 -11.11
C ILE A 208 10.23 -3.83 -12.00
N PHE A 209 9.35 -3.22 -12.80
CA PHE A 209 8.46 -3.90 -13.74
C PHE A 209 9.11 -4.20 -15.10
N SER A 210 10.22 -3.56 -15.44
CA SER A 210 10.82 -3.66 -16.79
C SER A 210 11.19 -5.09 -17.16
N GLU A 211 11.89 -5.83 -16.31
CA GLU A 211 12.24 -7.23 -16.59
C GLU A 211 11.04 -8.17 -16.61
N PRO A 212 10.12 -8.16 -15.61
CA PRO A 212 8.90 -8.97 -15.68
C PRO A 212 8.06 -8.70 -16.95
N ILE A 213 7.91 -7.44 -17.34
CA ILE A 213 7.13 -7.07 -18.53
C ILE A 213 7.81 -7.51 -19.81
N ARG A 214 9.13 -7.45 -19.91
CA ARG A 214 9.87 -7.96 -21.08
C ARG A 214 9.59 -9.45 -21.33
N TYR A 215 9.56 -10.25 -20.27
CA TYR A 215 9.19 -11.66 -20.37
C TYR A 215 7.72 -11.84 -20.73
N HIS A 216 6.83 -11.03 -20.16
CA HIS A 216 5.40 -11.11 -20.45
C HIS A 216 5.08 -10.79 -21.90
N ILE A 217 5.66 -9.72 -22.48
CA ILE A 217 5.50 -9.36 -23.90
C ILE A 217 5.92 -10.52 -24.80
N ARG A 218 7.07 -11.16 -24.53
CA ARG A 218 7.52 -12.32 -25.32
C ARG A 218 6.54 -13.47 -25.25
N SER A 219 5.92 -13.71 -24.10
CA SER A 219 4.91 -14.76 -23.96
C SER A 219 3.64 -14.48 -24.76
N LEU A 220 3.19 -13.21 -24.79
CA LEU A 220 2.03 -12.80 -25.61
C LEU A 220 2.29 -13.01 -27.09
N GLN A 221 3.43 -12.57 -27.61
CA GLN A 221 3.80 -12.72 -29.02
C GLN A 221 3.94 -14.18 -29.48
N ASN A 222 4.39 -15.08 -28.57
CA ASN A 222 4.50 -16.51 -28.89
C ASN A 222 3.15 -17.25 -28.86
N THR A 223 2.11 -16.67 -28.27
CA THR A 223 0.77 -17.28 -28.21
C THR A 223 -0.08 -16.96 -29.45
N GLU A 224 0.31 -15.93 -30.20
CA GLU A 224 -0.35 -15.50 -31.44
C GLU A 224 0.26 -16.17 -32.70
N SER A 225 1.32 -16.97 -32.53
CA SER A 225 2.00 -17.71 -33.63
C SER A 225 1.57 -19.16 -33.66
#